data_b3e37be21303fe2bb916a84719a5d4f0
#
_entry.id   b3e37be21303fe2bb916a84719a5d4f0
#
_cell.length_a   1.000
_cell.length_b   1.000
_cell.length_c   1.000
_cell.angle_alpha   90.00
_cell.angle_beta   90.00
_cell.angle_gamma   90.00
#
_symmetry.space_group_name_H-M   'P 1'
#
loop_
_entity.id
_entity.type
_entity.pdbx_description
1 polymer ?
#
loop_
_entity_poly.entity_id
_entity_poly.type
_entity_poly.pdbx_seq_one_letter_code
_entity_poly.pdbx_strand_id
1 'polypeptide(L)'
;EICACLVGSEMCIRDRAYASVTGTVPMMPDYAMGFWQCKLRYQTQDELLNVAREYKKRGLPISVIVIDYFHWPLQGDWKFDEKYWPDPDAMIQELKEMGIELMVSIWPTVDYRSENFQEMKEKGYLIRTDRGFRIVMDFQGNTVHYDATNPAAREYVWQKAKKNYYDKGIKVFWLDEAEPEYSVYDFDNYRYHMGPNVQVGNIYPALYAKTFFDGMKAEGQENIINLLRCAWAGSQKYGALVWSGDIHSSFSSLRNQLAAGLNMGLAGIPWWTTDIGGFHGGDPKDPKFQELLVRWFEYGTFCPVMRLHGYREPLKEPMGKEGGAACVSGADNEVWSFGEEAYEICKKYLTLRESMKPYITELMEAAHEKGTPVMRPLFYDFPKDSKCWEIEDQYMFGPDVLVAPVTYADMRKRTIYLPEGSQWTNFDTEEIYEGGQVIEVDAPLSQIPVFTRNGRKLK
;
A
#
# COMPACT_ATOMS: atom_id res chain seq x y z
N GLU A 1 19.61 22.59 26.78
CA GLU A 1 18.23 22.91 27.20
C GLU A 1 17.17 22.50 26.17
N ILE A 2 17.43 22.58 24.86
CA ILE A 2 16.49 22.14 23.83
C ILE A 2 16.30 20.60 23.85
N CYS A 3 17.34 19.83 24.15
CA CYS A 3 17.24 18.37 24.27
C CYS A 3 16.40 17.89 25.47
N ALA A 4 16.43 18.60 26.60
CA ALA A 4 15.69 18.20 27.79
C ALA A 4 14.19 18.47 27.68
N CYS A 5 13.79 19.44 26.87
CA CYS A 5 12.37 19.72 26.58
C CYS A 5 11.76 18.73 25.58
N LEU A 6 12.57 17.97 24.87
CA LEU A 6 12.11 16.96 23.89
C LEU A 6 11.95 15.56 24.50
N VAL A 7 12.51 15.33 25.67
CA VAL A 7 12.37 14.07 26.41
C VAL A 7 11.25 14.23 27.43
N GLY A 8 10.04 13.79 27.11
CA GLY A 8 8.92 13.69 28.04
C GLY A 8 7.73 14.61 27.79
N SER A 9 7.72 15.42 26.76
CA SER A 9 6.54 16.15 26.33
C SER A 9 6.17 15.81 24.92
N GLU A 10 5.14 14.98 24.79
CA GLU A 10 4.30 14.84 23.62
C GLU A 10 5.02 14.58 22.28
N MET A 11 5.13 13.32 21.91
CA MET A 11 5.59 12.89 20.56
C MET A 11 4.85 13.68 19.45
N CYS A 12 3.58 14.01 19.68
CA CYS A 12 2.76 14.82 18.77
C CYS A 12 3.31 16.23 18.50
N ILE A 13 4.08 16.85 19.39
CA ILE A 13 4.75 18.14 19.13
C ILE A 13 5.86 17.95 18.10
N ARG A 14 6.63 16.86 18.22
CA ARG A 14 7.71 16.55 17.30
C ARG A 14 7.19 16.26 15.91
N ASP A 15 6.12 15.45 15.80
CA ASP A 15 5.51 15.11 14.52
C ASP A 15 4.95 16.32 13.80
N ARG A 16 4.26 17.22 14.52
CA ARG A 16 3.76 18.48 13.96
C ARG A 16 4.91 19.37 13.49
N ALA A 17 5.99 19.47 14.26
CA ALA A 17 7.17 20.23 13.86
C ALA A 17 7.84 19.61 12.62
N TYR A 18 7.94 18.30 12.54
CA TYR A 18 8.45 17.59 11.36
C TYR A 18 7.54 17.79 10.15
N ALA A 19 6.23 17.59 10.31
CA ALA A 19 5.23 17.78 9.27
C ALA A 19 5.20 19.23 8.73
N SER A 20 5.44 20.24 9.60
CA SER A 20 5.50 21.64 9.16
C SER A 20 6.64 21.91 8.17
N VAL A 21 7.70 21.10 8.17
CA VAL A 21 8.86 21.21 7.26
C VAL A 21 8.71 20.27 6.06
N THR A 22 8.26 19.05 6.27
CA THR A 22 8.20 18.00 5.22
C THR A 22 6.87 17.97 4.48
N GLY A 23 5.83 18.58 5.03
CA GLY A 23 4.45 18.56 4.54
C GLY A 23 3.61 17.43 5.15
N THR A 24 2.29 17.54 5.02
CA THR A 24 1.31 16.54 5.40
C THR A 24 0.78 15.79 4.16
N VAL A 25 0.06 14.69 4.38
CA VAL A 25 -0.68 14.00 3.30
C VAL A 25 -1.85 14.85 2.80
N PRO A 26 -2.30 14.69 1.54
CA PRO A 26 -3.61 15.18 1.10
C PRO A 26 -4.73 14.56 1.93
N MET A 27 -5.96 15.06 1.81
CA MET A 27 -7.10 14.32 2.36
C MET A 27 -7.28 13.00 1.62
N MET A 28 -7.47 11.90 2.35
CA MET A 28 -7.66 10.59 1.73
C MET A 28 -9.04 10.53 1.04
N PRO A 29 -9.14 10.07 -0.22
CA PRO A 29 -10.43 9.87 -0.87
C PRO A 29 -11.21 8.72 -0.21
N ASP A 30 -12.53 8.81 -0.17
CA ASP A 30 -13.41 7.86 0.53
C ASP A 30 -13.23 6.42 0.07
N TYR A 31 -13.04 6.18 -1.23
CA TYR A 31 -12.82 4.84 -1.76
C TYR A 31 -11.55 4.18 -1.18
N ALA A 32 -10.54 4.97 -0.85
CA ALA A 32 -9.27 4.43 -0.36
C ALA A 32 -9.35 3.86 1.06
N MET A 33 -10.34 4.25 1.85
CA MET A 33 -10.57 3.76 3.21
C MET A 33 -11.22 2.36 3.26
N GLY A 34 -11.83 1.91 2.15
CA GLY A 34 -12.42 0.59 2.01
C GLY A 34 -11.40 -0.51 1.68
N PHE A 35 -11.90 -1.64 1.18
CA PHE A 35 -11.09 -2.79 0.82
C PHE A 35 -10.62 -2.72 -0.64
N TRP A 36 -9.34 -3.08 -0.85
CA TRP A 36 -8.69 -3.14 -2.16
C TRP A 36 -8.38 -4.59 -2.52
N GLN A 37 -8.89 -5.04 -3.67
CA GLN A 37 -8.62 -6.35 -4.23
C GLN A 37 -7.53 -6.28 -5.28
N CYS A 38 -6.49 -7.06 -5.10
CA CYS A 38 -5.42 -7.22 -6.07
C CYS A 38 -4.90 -8.67 -6.09
N LYS A 39 -4.25 -9.04 -7.17
CA LYS A 39 -3.39 -10.22 -7.27
C LYS A 39 -2.31 -9.98 -8.33
N LEU A 40 -1.23 -10.69 -8.28
CA LEU A 40 -0.31 -10.86 -9.40
C LEU A 40 -0.75 -12.07 -10.23
N ARG A 41 -1.35 -11.84 -11.36
CA ARG A 41 -1.97 -10.66 -11.91
C ARG A 41 -3.29 -11.05 -12.60
N TYR A 42 -4.20 -10.14 -12.76
CA TYR A 42 -5.30 -10.30 -13.71
C TYR A 42 -4.74 -10.14 -15.13
N GLN A 43 -4.95 -11.14 -15.97
CA GLN A 43 -4.33 -11.21 -17.30
C GLN A 43 -5.23 -10.62 -18.39
N THR A 44 -6.54 -10.54 -18.14
CA THR A 44 -7.54 -10.05 -19.11
C THR A 44 -8.60 -9.19 -18.46
N GLN A 45 -9.25 -8.38 -19.29
CA GLN A 45 -10.41 -7.58 -18.91
C GLN A 45 -11.54 -8.44 -18.33
N ASP A 46 -11.84 -9.58 -18.96
CA ASP A 46 -12.90 -10.47 -18.51
C ASP A 46 -12.57 -11.12 -17.16
N GLU A 47 -11.31 -11.52 -16.92
CA GLU A 47 -10.90 -12.08 -15.63
C GLU A 47 -11.15 -11.06 -14.51
N LEU A 48 -10.73 -9.83 -14.69
CA LEU A 48 -10.91 -8.75 -13.71
C LEU A 48 -12.38 -8.43 -13.46
N LEU A 49 -13.18 -8.27 -14.51
CA LEU A 49 -14.61 -7.97 -14.40
C LEU A 49 -15.38 -9.10 -13.71
N ASN A 50 -15.03 -10.37 -13.99
CA ASN A 50 -15.65 -11.51 -13.33
C ASN A 50 -15.40 -11.52 -11.82
N VAL A 51 -14.21 -11.10 -11.38
CA VAL A 51 -13.91 -10.94 -9.94
C VAL A 51 -14.75 -9.82 -9.33
N ALA A 52 -14.82 -8.64 -9.98
CA ALA A 52 -15.62 -7.52 -9.49
C ALA A 52 -17.12 -7.89 -9.38
N ARG A 53 -17.67 -8.55 -10.41
CA ARG A 53 -19.06 -9.06 -10.43
C ARG A 53 -19.31 -10.07 -9.31
N GLU A 54 -18.35 -10.97 -9.03
CA GLU A 54 -18.49 -11.97 -7.98
C GLU A 54 -18.48 -11.34 -6.58
N TYR A 55 -17.67 -10.29 -6.32
CA TYR A 55 -17.76 -9.50 -5.09
C TYR A 55 -19.17 -8.93 -4.89
N LYS A 56 -19.74 -8.31 -5.93
CA LYS A 56 -21.10 -7.76 -5.87
C LYS A 56 -22.17 -8.82 -5.69
N LYS A 57 -22.10 -9.93 -6.42
CA LYS A 57 -23.01 -11.08 -6.29
C LYS A 57 -23.02 -11.66 -4.88
N ARG A 58 -21.87 -11.72 -4.21
CA ARG A 58 -21.73 -12.18 -2.82
C ARG A 58 -22.11 -11.11 -1.78
N GLY A 59 -22.40 -9.88 -2.20
CA GLY A 59 -22.69 -8.78 -1.29
C GLY A 59 -21.47 -8.37 -0.43
N LEU A 60 -20.26 -8.61 -0.93
CA LEU A 60 -19.02 -8.29 -0.21
C LEU A 60 -18.58 -6.85 -0.53
N PRO A 61 -18.14 -6.08 0.48
CA PRO A 61 -17.54 -4.77 0.25
C PRO A 61 -16.26 -4.88 -0.56
N ILE A 62 -16.16 -3.99 -1.56
CA ILE A 62 -14.94 -3.74 -2.33
C ILE A 62 -14.98 -2.30 -2.83
N SER A 63 -13.90 -1.56 -2.67
CA SER A 63 -13.80 -0.16 -3.08
C SER A 63 -12.84 0.05 -4.24
N VAL A 64 -11.77 -0.74 -4.33
CA VAL A 64 -10.77 -0.64 -5.38
C VAL A 64 -10.45 -2.03 -5.92
N ILE A 65 -10.32 -2.16 -7.24
CA ILE A 65 -9.73 -3.32 -7.88
C ILE A 65 -8.49 -2.88 -8.66
N VAL A 66 -7.44 -3.72 -8.67
CA VAL A 66 -6.12 -3.31 -9.14
C VAL A 66 -5.67 -4.18 -10.31
N ILE A 67 -5.24 -3.54 -11.39
CA ILE A 67 -4.50 -4.18 -12.47
C ILE A 67 -3.01 -4.00 -12.20
N ASP A 68 -2.32 -5.11 -11.99
CA ASP A 68 -0.89 -5.16 -11.77
C ASP A 68 -0.09 -5.00 -13.08
N TYR A 69 1.23 -5.11 -13.02
CA TYR A 69 2.13 -4.89 -14.15
C TYR A 69 1.79 -5.73 -15.39
N PHE A 70 2.39 -5.35 -16.49
CA PHE A 70 2.26 -6.01 -17.80
C PHE A 70 0.83 -6.15 -18.33
N HIS A 71 -0.03 -5.18 -18.03
CA HIS A 71 -1.24 -4.93 -18.81
C HIS A 71 -0.93 -4.09 -20.08
N TRP A 72 0.30 -3.65 -20.23
CA TRP A 72 0.85 -2.89 -21.38
C TRP A 72 1.56 -3.80 -22.38
N PRO A 73 1.70 -3.41 -23.66
CA PRO A 73 2.45 -4.16 -24.67
C PRO A 73 3.94 -4.26 -24.32
N LEU A 74 4.57 -3.12 -23.99
CA LEU A 74 5.96 -3.02 -23.56
C LEU A 74 6.09 -2.04 -22.40
N GLN A 75 7.09 -2.23 -21.55
CA GLN A 75 7.42 -1.27 -20.49
C GLN A 75 7.70 0.11 -21.10
N GLY A 76 7.08 1.15 -20.54
CA GLY A 76 7.19 2.51 -21.06
C GLY A 76 6.17 2.91 -22.12
N ASP A 77 5.31 2.00 -22.59
CA ASP A 77 4.20 2.36 -23.49
C ASP A 77 3.05 3.03 -22.72
N TRP A 78 2.90 2.70 -21.43
CA TRP A 78 1.89 3.26 -20.51
C TRP A 78 0.49 3.32 -21.12
N LYS A 79 0.04 2.17 -21.64
CA LYS A 79 -1.29 1.98 -22.24
C LYS A 79 -1.71 0.53 -22.12
N PHE A 80 -3.01 0.27 -22.21
CA PHE A 80 -3.51 -1.10 -22.26
C PHE A 80 -3.08 -1.82 -23.54
N ASP A 81 -2.76 -3.12 -23.44
CA ASP A 81 -2.63 -4.02 -24.57
C ASP A 81 -4.05 -4.38 -25.07
N GLU A 82 -4.43 -3.87 -26.23
CA GLU A 82 -5.77 -4.02 -26.80
C GLU A 82 -6.18 -5.49 -27.01
N LYS A 83 -5.21 -6.39 -27.13
CA LYS A 83 -5.49 -7.82 -27.29
C LYS A 83 -6.12 -8.44 -26.04
N TYR A 84 -5.71 -8.00 -24.86
CA TYR A 84 -6.14 -8.56 -23.56
C TYR A 84 -7.09 -7.63 -22.81
N TRP A 85 -7.09 -6.36 -23.17
CA TRP A 85 -7.90 -5.28 -22.61
C TRP A 85 -8.61 -4.54 -23.78
N PRO A 86 -9.58 -5.22 -24.45
CA PRO A 86 -10.11 -4.72 -25.73
C PRO A 86 -10.98 -3.49 -25.59
N ASP A 87 -11.63 -3.28 -24.48
CA ASP A 87 -12.51 -2.14 -24.25
C ASP A 87 -12.36 -1.59 -22.82
N PRO A 88 -11.27 -0.87 -22.54
CA PRO A 88 -11.03 -0.29 -21.20
C PRO A 88 -12.12 0.72 -20.80
N ASP A 89 -12.70 1.43 -21.75
CA ASP A 89 -13.72 2.44 -21.44
C ASP A 89 -15.00 1.78 -20.89
N ALA A 90 -15.47 0.70 -21.54
CA ALA A 90 -16.61 -0.09 -21.04
C ALA A 90 -16.28 -0.77 -19.69
N MET A 91 -15.07 -1.31 -19.52
CA MET A 91 -14.63 -1.90 -18.25
C MET A 91 -14.68 -0.89 -17.11
N ILE A 92 -14.11 0.30 -17.31
CA ILE A 92 -14.08 1.37 -16.29
C ILE A 92 -15.50 1.83 -15.96
N GLN A 93 -16.35 1.97 -16.97
CA GLN A 93 -17.74 2.36 -16.76
C GLN A 93 -18.50 1.31 -15.93
N GLU A 94 -18.35 0.03 -16.23
CA GLU A 94 -19.00 -1.05 -15.47
C GLU A 94 -18.52 -1.11 -14.01
N LEU A 95 -17.20 -0.96 -13.78
CA LEU A 95 -16.65 -0.87 -12.43
C LEU A 95 -17.22 0.32 -11.65
N LYS A 96 -17.37 1.47 -12.31
CA LYS A 96 -17.93 2.68 -11.73
C LYS A 96 -19.40 2.50 -11.35
N GLU A 97 -20.19 1.84 -12.18
CA GLU A 97 -21.60 1.48 -11.89
C GLU A 97 -21.69 0.53 -10.68
N MET A 98 -20.68 -0.31 -10.46
CA MET A 98 -20.56 -1.12 -9.26
C MET A 98 -20.00 -0.35 -8.05
N GLY A 99 -19.62 0.93 -8.19
CA GLY A 99 -18.99 1.71 -7.12
C GLY A 99 -17.57 1.22 -6.78
N ILE A 100 -16.82 0.76 -7.78
CA ILE A 100 -15.45 0.26 -7.64
C ILE A 100 -14.51 1.16 -8.44
N GLU A 101 -13.47 1.69 -7.79
CA GLU A 101 -12.40 2.41 -8.48
C GLU A 101 -11.40 1.43 -9.07
N LEU A 102 -10.90 1.76 -10.27
CA LEU A 102 -9.84 1.00 -10.92
C LEU A 102 -8.49 1.66 -10.68
N MET A 103 -7.53 0.90 -10.15
CA MET A 103 -6.12 1.28 -10.08
C MET A 103 -5.33 0.50 -11.12
N VAL A 104 -4.35 1.15 -11.74
CA VAL A 104 -3.38 0.49 -12.63
C VAL A 104 -1.96 0.67 -12.12
N SER A 105 -1.12 -0.36 -12.29
CA SER A 105 0.30 -0.28 -12.04
C SER A 105 0.99 0.54 -13.14
N ILE A 106 1.94 1.36 -12.74
CA ILE A 106 2.85 2.12 -13.61
C ILE A 106 4.27 1.79 -13.19
N TRP A 107 5.10 1.43 -14.17
CA TRP A 107 6.54 1.30 -13.96
C TRP A 107 7.28 2.45 -14.63
N PRO A 108 8.37 2.96 -14.04
CA PRO A 108 9.15 4.06 -14.63
C PRO A 108 10.10 3.58 -15.73
N THR A 109 10.13 2.29 -16.00
CA THR A 109 10.99 1.62 -16.97
C THR A 109 10.48 1.81 -18.40
N VAL A 110 11.40 1.98 -19.33
CA VAL A 110 11.14 2.16 -20.76
C VAL A 110 11.98 1.15 -21.54
N ASP A 111 11.33 0.19 -22.20
CA ASP A 111 11.99 -0.79 -23.07
C ASP A 111 12.52 -0.10 -24.32
N TYR A 112 13.68 -0.55 -24.82
CA TYR A 112 14.28 0.02 -26.05
C TYR A 112 13.40 -0.12 -27.30
N ARG A 113 12.40 -1.02 -27.25
CA ARG A 113 11.41 -1.22 -28.32
C ARG A 113 10.14 -0.39 -28.12
N SER A 114 9.95 0.22 -26.95
CA SER A 114 8.77 1.05 -26.66
C SER A 114 8.62 2.18 -27.68
N GLU A 115 7.39 2.47 -28.05
CA GLU A 115 7.07 3.58 -28.96
C GLU A 115 7.57 4.94 -28.43
N ASN A 116 7.79 5.08 -27.12
CA ASN A 116 8.22 6.31 -26.48
C ASN A 116 9.75 6.41 -26.34
N PHE A 117 10.50 5.31 -26.48
CA PHE A 117 11.93 5.26 -26.15
C PHE A 117 12.76 6.26 -26.97
N GLN A 118 12.60 6.28 -28.29
CA GLN A 118 13.45 7.10 -29.15
C GLN A 118 13.25 8.59 -28.89
N GLU A 119 12.01 9.03 -28.74
CA GLU A 119 11.69 10.42 -28.42
C GLU A 119 12.24 10.82 -27.03
N MET A 120 12.06 9.97 -26.02
CA MET A 120 12.55 10.23 -24.67
C MET A 120 14.08 10.30 -24.61
N LYS A 121 14.74 9.43 -25.38
CA LYS A 121 16.21 9.45 -25.52
C LYS A 121 16.70 10.74 -26.13
N GLU A 122 16.11 11.18 -27.25
CA GLU A 122 16.50 12.41 -27.95
C GLU A 122 16.28 13.66 -27.12
N LYS A 123 15.22 13.68 -26.31
CA LYS A 123 14.89 14.79 -25.41
C LYS A 123 15.64 14.76 -24.07
N GLY A 124 16.43 13.69 -23.81
CA GLY A 124 17.16 13.55 -22.55
C GLY A 124 16.26 13.29 -21.33
N TYR A 125 15.18 12.53 -21.51
CA TYR A 125 14.20 12.21 -20.46
C TYR A 125 14.50 10.90 -19.72
N LEU A 126 15.55 10.18 -20.12
CA LEU A 126 15.95 8.92 -19.55
C LEU A 126 17.19 9.07 -18.67
N ILE A 127 17.26 8.26 -17.59
CA ILE A 127 18.49 8.14 -16.80
C ILE A 127 19.59 7.60 -17.70
N ARG A 128 20.79 8.18 -17.58
CA ARG A 128 21.93 7.85 -18.45
C ARG A 128 23.17 7.53 -17.60
N THR A 129 24.22 7.08 -18.26
CA THR A 129 25.58 7.05 -17.73
C THR A 129 26.40 8.20 -18.32
N ASP A 130 27.66 8.36 -17.91
CA ASP A 130 28.55 9.42 -18.45
C ASP A 130 28.74 9.31 -19.97
N ARG A 131 28.65 8.12 -20.53
CA ARG A 131 28.91 7.85 -21.96
C ARG A 131 27.73 7.17 -22.66
N GLY A 132 26.53 7.67 -22.44
CA GLY A 132 25.34 7.16 -23.14
C GLY A 132 24.35 6.46 -22.21
N PHE A 133 23.64 5.47 -22.76
CA PHE A 133 22.62 4.72 -22.06
C PHE A 133 23.09 3.30 -21.82
N ARG A 134 22.67 2.74 -20.68
CA ARG A 134 22.90 1.35 -20.31
C ARG A 134 21.56 0.74 -19.91
N ILE A 135 21.38 -0.53 -20.18
CA ILE A 135 20.28 -1.31 -19.58
C ILE A 135 20.47 -1.27 -18.08
N VAL A 136 19.46 -0.83 -17.37
CA VAL A 136 19.48 -0.70 -15.90
C VAL A 136 18.59 -1.71 -15.21
N MET A 137 17.60 -2.26 -15.94
CA MET A 137 16.74 -3.35 -15.51
C MET A 137 16.45 -4.27 -16.70
N ASP A 138 16.64 -5.58 -16.53
CA ASP A 138 16.49 -6.60 -17.56
C ASP A 138 15.31 -7.56 -17.31
N PHE A 139 14.43 -7.24 -16.38
CA PHE A 139 13.23 -8.03 -16.10
C PHE A 139 12.21 -7.89 -17.22
N GLN A 140 11.97 -8.97 -17.97
CA GLN A 140 11.01 -9.04 -19.08
C GLN A 140 11.21 -7.97 -20.17
N GLY A 141 12.44 -7.49 -20.33
CA GLY A 141 12.81 -6.49 -21.33
C GLY A 141 14.20 -5.92 -21.07
N ASN A 142 14.65 -5.08 -21.98
CA ASN A 142 15.90 -4.32 -21.84
C ASN A 142 15.53 -2.86 -21.61
N THR A 143 15.54 -2.41 -20.37
CA THR A 143 14.91 -1.15 -19.99
C THR A 143 15.86 -0.13 -19.41
N VAL A 144 15.46 1.13 -19.51
CA VAL A 144 16.05 2.30 -18.85
C VAL A 144 14.93 3.02 -18.12
N HIS A 145 15.21 3.54 -16.94
CA HIS A 145 14.21 4.34 -16.20
C HIS A 145 14.08 5.75 -16.80
N TYR A 146 12.87 6.29 -16.82
CA TYR A 146 12.72 7.72 -17.08
C TYR A 146 13.29 8.53 -15.91
N ASP A 147 13.80 9.70 -16.19
CA ASP A 147 14.39 10.57 -15.18
C ASP A 147 13.33 11.44 -14.49
N ALA A 148 12.78 10.96 -13.37
CA ALA A 148 11.80 11.72 -12.58
C ALA A 148 12.37 13.01 -11.99
N THR A 149 13.69 13.20 -11.95
CA THR A 149 14.30 14.46 -11.52
C THR A 149 14.22 15.55 -12.58
N ASN A 150 13.94 15.19 -13.85
CA ASN A 150 13.74 16.11 -14.96
C ASN A 150 12.27 16.55 -15.05
N PRO A 151 11.94 17.84 -14.82
CA PRO A 151 10.57 18.34 -14.91
C PRO A 151 9.88 18.06 -16.25
N ALA A 152 10.64 18.17 -17.37
CA ALA A 152 10.10 17.91 -18.71
C ALA A 152 9.82 16.42 -18.93
N ALA A 153 10.61 15.52 -18.35
CA ALA A 153 10.34 14.09 -18.37
C ALA A 153 9.10 13.73 -17.56
N ARG A 154 8.90 14.36 -16.39
CA ARG A 154 7.68 14.20 -15.60
C ARG A 154 6.44 14.60 -16.38
N GLU A 155 6.47 15.75 -17.01
CA GLU A 155 5.36 16.23 -17.84
C GLU A 155 5.08 15.26 -19.00
N TYR A 156 6.10 14.78 -19.68
CA TYR A 156 5.96 13.82 -20.77
C TYR A 156 5.27 12.52 -20.31
N VAL A 157 5.75 11.93 -19.21
CA VAL A 157 5.18 10.68 -18.66
C VAL A 157 3.73 10.91 -18.20
N TRP A 158 3.46 12.03 -17.52
CA TRP A 158 2.11 12.36 -17.13
C TRP A 158 1.16 12.47 -18.34
N GLN A 159 1.57 13.15 -19.40
CA GLN A 159 0.73 13.32 -20.60
C GLN A 159 0.40 11.96 -21.27
N LYS A 160 1.33 10.99 -21.25
CA LYS A 160 1.05 9.63 -21.72
C LYS A 160 0.07 8.91 -20.81
N ALA A 161 0.32 8.92 -19.50
CA ALA A 161 -0.58 8.31 -18.51
C ALA A 161 -1.96 8.99 -18.50
N LYS A 162 -2.00 10.32 -18.62
CA LYS A 162 -3.26 11.08 -18.71
C LYS A 162 -4.09 10.61 -19.89
N LYS A 163 -3.54 10.63 -21.09
CA LYS A 163 -4.26 10.23 -22.31
C LYS A 163 -4.76 8.79 -22.24
N ASN A 164 -3.94 7.87 -21.75
CA ASN A 164 -4.21 6.43 -21.85
C ASN A 164 -4.99 5.85 -20.66
N TYR A 165 -4.97 6.53 -19.51
CA TYR A 165 -5.60 6.06 -18.28
C TYR A 165 -6.50 7.11 -17.62
N TYR A 166 -5.95 8.29 -17.29
CA TYR A 166 -6.67 9.30 -16.51
C TYR A 166 -7.91 9.84 -17.23
N ASP A 167 -7.80 10.16 -18.52
CA ASP A 167 -8.91 10.66 -19.34
C ASP A 167 -9.99 9.61 -19.56
N LYS A 168 -9.66 8.32 -19.40
CA LYS A 168 -10.63 7.20 -19.41
C LYS A 168 -11.35 7.02 -18.07
N GLY A 169 -10.89 7.68 -17.01
CA GLY A 169 -11.52 7.65 -15.69
C GLY A 169 -10.73 6.99 -14.59
N ILE A 170 -9.50 6.55 -14.82
CA ILE A 170 -8.63 5.98 -13.79
C ILE A 170 -8.00 7.12 -12.99
N LYS A 171 -8.28 7.18 -11.69
CA LYS A 171 -7.96 8.31 -10.79
C LYS A 171 -6.96 7.96 -9.68
N VAL A 172 -6.40 6.76 -9.70
CA VAL A 172 -5.45 6.24 -8.72
C VAL A 172 -4.44 5.33 -9.40
N PHE A 173 -3.14 5.48 -9.03
CA PHE A 173 -2.05 4.77 -9.69
C PHE A 173 -1.19 4.03 -8.68
N TRP A 174 -0.69 2.87 -9.08
CA TRP A 174 0.35 2.14 -8.37
C TRP A 174 1.70 2.42 -9.04
N LEU A 175 2.51 3.24 -8.39
CA LEU A 175 3.82 3.69 -8.86
C LEU A 175 4.88 2.72 -8.32
N ASP A 176 5.02 1.60 -9.00
CA ASP A 176 5.95 0.53 -8.66
C ASP A 176 7.35 0.82 -9.20
N GLU A 177 8.37 0.02 -8.83
CA GLU A 177 9.78 0.20 -9.20
C GLU A 177 10.34 1.60 -8.85
N ALA A 178 9.82 2.16 -7.76
CA ALA A 178 9.98 3.57 -7.40
C ALA A 178 11.35 3.92 -6.77
N GLU A 179 12.23 2.94 -6.52
CA GLU A 179 13.55 3.14 -5.89
C GLU A 179 14.48 4.10 -6.68
N PRO A 180 14.70 4.04 -8.02
CA PRO A 180 14.35 3.00 -8.97
C PRO A 180 15.15 1.70 -8.78
N GLU A 181 14.55 0.57 -9.12
CA GLU A 181 15.21 -0.73 -9.04
C GLU A 181 16.19 -0.92 -10.19
N TYR A 182 17.44 -1.13 -9.84
CA TYR A 182 18.49 -1.42 -10.81
C TYR A 182 18.93 -2.89 -10.73
N SER A 183 18.92 -3.62 -11.84
CA SER A 183 19.53 -4.95 -11.92
C SER A 183 21.04 -4.90 -11.77
N VAL A 184 21.63 -3.75 -12.10
CA VAL A 184 23.08 -3.50 -12.00
C VAL A 184 23.30 -2.37 -11.01
N TYR A 185 23.84 -2.71 -9.85
CA TYR A 185 24.14 -1.75 -8.78
C TYR A 185 25.42 -0.95 -9.05
N ASP A 186 25.40 -0.14 -10.09
CA ASP A 186 26.51 0.72 -10.53
C ASP A 186 26.18 2.19 -10.26
N PHE A 187 25.89 2.49 -9.01
CA PHE A 187 25.36 3.78 -8.59
C PHE A 187 26.25 4.96 -8.93
N ASP A 188 27.55 4.79 -9.02
CA ASP A 188 28.51 5.83 -9.37
C ASP A 188 28.38 6.29 -10.81
N ASN A 189 27.86 5.43 -11.68
CA ASN A 189 27.76 5.70 -13.13
C ASN A 189 26.43 6.35 -13.55
N TYR A 190 25.37 6.25 -12.74
CA TYR A 190 24.09 6.80 -13.14
C TYR A 190 24.03 8.31 -12.97
N ARG A 191 23.47 8.97 -13.98
CA ARG A 191 23.33 10.43 -14.08
C ARG A 191 21.88 10.80 -14.33
N TYR A 192 21.37 11.58 -13.40
CA TYR A 192 20.06 12.23 -13.46
C TYR A 192 20.20 13.66 -13.95
N HIS A 193 19.09 14.28 -14.28
CA HIS A 193 19.03 15.72 -14.58
C HIS A 193 19.54 16.58 -13.39
N MET A 194 19.20 16.18 -12.16
CA MET A 194 19.64 16.90 -10.95
C MET A 194 21.10 16.63 -10.56
N GLY A 195 21.75 15.60 -11.09
CA GLY A 195 23.11 15.25 -10.72
C GLY A 195 23.40 13.74 -10.68
N PRO A 196 24.54 13.35 -10.11
CA PRO A 196 24.91 11.94 -9.99
C PRO A 196 24.02 11.20 -8.97
N ASN A 197 23.76 9.93 -9.24
CA ASN A 197 22.87 9.09 -8.42
C ASN A 197 23.25 9.07 -6.93
N VAL A 198 24.55 8.99 -6.61
CA VAL A 198 25.04 8.97 -5.22
C VAL A 198 24.68 10.23 -4.41
N GLN A 199 24.32 11.33 -5.08
CA GLN A 199 23.91 12.56 -4.41
C GLN A 199 22.39 12.76 -4.42
N VAL A 200 21.70 12.32 -5.46
CA VAL A 200 20.28 12.68 -5.68
C VAL A 200 19.34 11.49 -5.80
N GLY A 201 19.86 10.26 -5.88
CA GLY A 201 19.03 9.08 -6.15
C GLY A 201 17.86 8.88 -5.18
N ASN A 202 18.09 9.10 -3.89
CA ASN A 202 17.07 8.89 -2.86
C ASN A 202 15.81 9.80 -2.98
N ILE A 203 15.88 10.89 -3.73
CA ILE A 203 14.71 11.75 -3.96
C ILE A 203 13.79 11.22 -5.06
N TYR A 204 14.25 10.21 -5.83
CA TYR A 204 13.53 9.69 -6.97
C TYR A 204 12.08 9.29 -6.65
N PRO A 205 11.77 8.49 -5.60
CA PRO A 205 10.41 8.12 -5.28
C PRO A 205 9.49 9.31 -5.01
N ALA A 206 10.00 10.35 -4.34
CA ALA A 206 9.23 11.56 -4.09
C ALA A 206 8.90 12.31 -5.38
N LEU A 207 9.83 12.37 -6.33
CA LEU A 207 9.63 13.04 -7.61
C LEU A 207 8.80 12.20 -8.58
N TYR A 208 8.88 10.88 -8.47
CA TYR A 208 7.99 9.97 -9.18
C TYR A 208 6.54 10.15 -8.70
N ALA A 209 6.29 10.15 -7.39
CA ALA A 209 4.97 10.48 -6.84
C ALA A 209 4.49 11.87 -7.28
N LYS A 210 5.40 12.87 -7.28
CA LYS A 210 5.12 14.24 -7.73
C LYS A 210 4.67 14.30 -9.19
N THR A 211 5.16 13.43 -10.08
CA THR A 211 4.74 13.35 -11.49
C THR A 211 3.22 13.21 -11.60
N PHE A 212 2.67 12.24 -10.89
CA PHE A 212 1.23 11.94 -10.92
C PHE A 212 0.43 12.92 -10.06
N PHE A 213 0.96 13.31 -8.91
CA PHE A 213 0.30 14.28 -8.04
C PHE A 213 0.08 15.62 -8.72
N ASP A 214 1.12 16.21 -9.29
CA ASP A 214 1.02 17.51 -9.96
C ASP A 214 0.10 17.42 -11.18
N GLY A 215 0.20 16.34 -11.93
CA GLY A 215 -0.65 16.10 -13.10
C GLY A 215 -2.13 16.01 -12.74
N MET A 216 -2.48 15.14 -11.77
CA MET A 216 -3.87 15.00 -11.31
C MET A 216 -4.40 16.30 -10.69
N LYS A 217 -3.55 17.01 -9.94
CA LYS A 217 -3.94 18.30 -9.34
C LYS A 217 -4.22 19.37 -10.42
N ALA A 218 -3.44 19.39 -11.49
CA ALA A 218 -3.67 20.29 -12.62
C ALA A 218 -5.00 20.03 -13.34
N GLU A 219 -5.50 18.78 -13.28
CA GLU A 219 -6.82 18.39 -13.78
C GLU A 219 -7.95 18.62 -12.76
N GLY A 220 -7.66 19.26 -11.61
CA GLY A 220 -8.66 19.60 -10.59
C GLY A 220 -8.98 18.51 -9.58
N GLN A 221 -8.19 17.42 -9.52
CA GLN A 221 -8.34 16.41 -8.49
C GLN A 221 -7.68 16.90 -7.19
N GLU A 222 -8.42 16.91 -6.09
CA GLU A 222 -7.94 17.40 -4.79
C GLU A 222 -7.45 16.25 -3.89
N ASN A 223 -8.26 15.20 -3.75
CA ASN A 223 -7.99 14.04 -2.91
C ASN A 223 -7.18 13.02 -3.70
N ILE A 224 -5.85 13.09 -3.59
CA ILE A 224 -4.92 12.30 -4.40
C ILE A 224 -4.19 11.29 -3.52
N ILE A 225 -4.24 10.02 -3.91
CA ILE A 225 -3.49 8.92 -3.33
C ILE A 225 -2.85 8.10 -4.44
N ASN A 226 -1.57 7.74 -4.28
CA ASN A 226 -0.86 6.81 -5.14
C ASN A 226 -0.11 5.79 -4.28
N LEU A 227 -0.08 4.54 -4.72
CA LEU A 227 0.66 3.47 -4.04
C LEU A 227 2.11 3.47 -4.53
N LEU A 228 3.08 3.49 -3.61
CA LEU A 228 4.51 3.49 -3.88
C LEU A 228 5.24 2.40 -3.11
N ARG A 229 6.21 1.72 -3.77
CA ARG A 229 7.03 0.69 -3.12
C ARG A 229 8.02 1.25 -2.09
N CYS A 230 8.43 2.49 -2.26
CA CYS A 230 9.33 3.17 -1.33
C CYS A 230 9.02 4.67 -1.26
N ALA A 231 9.64 5.34 -0.30
CA ALA A 231 9.46 6.77 -0.10
C ALA A 231 10.74 7.41 0.43
N TRP A 232 10.82 8.71 0.32
CA TRP A 232 11.79 9.55 0.97
C TRP A 232 11.09 10.66 1.77
N ALA A 233 11.83 11.34 2.63
CA ALA A 233 11.29 12.44 3.42
C ALA A 233 10.54 13.45 2.52
N GLY A 234 9.28 13.73 2.84
CA GLY A 234 8.41 14.62 2.07
C GLY A 234 7.61 13.94 0.95
N SER A 235 7.72 12.62 0.73
CA SER A 235 6.88 11.90 -0.25
C SER A 235 5.39 11.97 0.11
N GLN A 236 5.06 12.02 1.40
CA GLN A 236 3.67 12.06 1.89
C GLN A 236 2.87 13.21 1.31
N LYS A 237 3.47 14.38 1.10
CA LYS A 237 2.77 15.55 0.52
C LYS A 237 2.32 15.36 -0.93
N TYR A 238 2.85 14.34 -1.59
CA TYR A 238 2.46 13.95 -2.94
C TYR A 238 1.52 12.74 -2.96
N GLY A 239 0.82 12.49 -1.87
CA GLY A 239 -0.17 11.42 -1.77
C GLY A 239 0.41 10.01 -1.72
N ALA A 240 1.64 9.87 -1.21
CA ALA A 240 2.30 8.57 -1.13
C ALA A 240 1.68 7.67 -0.04
N LEU A 241 1.01 6.59 -0.49
CA LEU A 241 0.72 5.40 0.29
C LEU A 241 1.87 4.41 0.07
N VAL A 242 2.46 3.88 1.13
CA VAL A 242 3.65 3.01 1.03
C VAL A 242 3.34 1.59 1.51
N TRP A 243 3.92 0.60 0.83
CA TRP A 243 3.94 -0.79 1.27
C TRP A 243 5.39 -1.33 1.29
N SER A 244 5.58 -2.50 1.84
CA SER A 244 6.89 -3.09 2.14
C SER A 244 7.58 -3.83 0.99
N GLY A 245 7.04 -3.77 -0.23
CA GLY A 245 7.59 -4.52 -1.37
C GLY A 245 7.28 -6.02 -1.32
N ASP A 246 8.06 -6.79 -2.05
CA ASP A 246 7.85 -8.20 -2.37
C ASP A 246 8.29 -9.14 -1.25
N ILE A 247 7.54 -9.18 -0.17
CA ILE A 247 7.84 -9.96 1.03
C ILE A 247 7.34 -11.40 0.93
N HIS A 248 8.00 -12.32 1.64
CA HIS A 248 7.55 -13.72 1.71
C HIS A 248 6.29 -13.89 2.55
N SER A 249 5.45 -14.86 2.15
CA SER A 249 4.26 -15.30 2.89
C SER A 249 4.67 -16.09 4.14
N SER A 250 4.93 -15.39 5.24
CA SER A 250 5.36 -15.98 6.51
C SER A 250 4.94 -15.16 7.72
N PHE A 251 4.80 -15.80 8.89
CA PHE A 251 4.57 -15.09 10.15
C PHE A 251 5.74 -14.18 10.55
N SER A 252 6.96 -14.49 10.13
CA SER A 252 8.11 -13.60 10.32
C SER A 252 7.95 -12.31 9.55
N SER A 253 7.52 -12.40 8.30
CA SER A 253 7.20 -11.21 7.50
C SER A 253 6.06 -10.39 8.13
N LEU A 254 4.99 -11.04 8.61
CA LEU A 254 3.89 -10.35 9.29
C LEU A 254 4.38 -9.54 10.50
N ARG A 255 5.25 -10.11 11.34
CA ARG A 255 5.85 -9.38 12.47
C ARG A 255 6.65 -8.16 12.02
N ASN A 256 7.44 -8.33 10.96
CA ASN A 256 8.22 -7.22 10.41
C ASN A 256 7.32 -6.11 9.84
N GLN A 257 6.15 -6.45 9.29
CA GLN A 257 5.20 -5.47 8.77
C GLN A 257 4.59 -4.60 9.87
N LEU A 258 4.33 -5.17 11.04
CA LEU A 258 3.86 -4.40 12.19
C LEU A 258 4.89 -3.30 12.55
N ALA A 259 6.14 -3.70 12.74
CA ALA A 259 7.21 -2.75 13.06
C ALA A 259 7.43 -1.71 11.93
N ALA A 260 7.40 -2.15 10.67
CA ALA A 260 7.57 -1.27 9.51
C ALA A 260 6.48 -0.20 9.43
N GLY A 261 5.20 -0.59 9.57
CA GLY A 261 4.08 0.35 9.54
C GLY A 261 4.13 1.39 10.65
N LEU A 262 4.50 0.98 11.86
CA LEU A 262 4.69 1.90 12.99
C LEU A 262 5.82 2.91 12.73
N ASN A 263 6.96 2.42 12.21
CA ASN A 263 8.10 3.28 11.89
C ASN A 263 7.81 4.24 10.73
N MET A 264 7.04 3.83 9.72
CA MET A 264 6.60 4.72 8.63
C MET A 264 5.74 5.86 9.18
N GLY A 265 4.80 5.56 10.09
CA GLY A 265 4.02 6.59 10.78
C GLY A 265 4.89 7.60 11.52
N LEU A 266 5.86 7.12 12.31
CA LEU A 266 6.82 7.97 13.04
C LEU A 266 7.75 8.77 12.12
N ALA A 267 8.03 8.26 10.91
CA ALA A 267 8.79 8.97 9.88
C ALA A 267 7.95 10.03 9.12
N GLY A 268 6.71 10.28 9.52
CA GLY A 268 5.82 11.28 8.94
C GLY A 268 5.08 10.80 7.68
N ILE A 269 5.05 9.49 7.42
CA ILE A 269 4.31 8.85 6.32
C ILE A 269 3.17 8.04 6.94
N PRO A 270 2.00 8.66 7.19
CA PRO A 270 0.90 8.02 7.93
C PRO A 270 0.13 6.99 7.11
N TRP A 271 0.27 6.97 5.79
CA TRP A 271 -0.42 6.06 4.90
C TRP A 271 0.42 4.82 4.63
N TRP A 272 0.00 3.72 5.18
CA TRP A 272 0.65 2.42 5.12
C TRP A 272 -0.31 1.33 4.70
N THR A 273 0.19 0.37 3.94
CA THR A 273 -0.48 -0.89 3.66
C THR A 273 0.54 -2.03 3.60
N THR A 274 0.06 -3.25 3.54
CA THR A 274 0.88 -4.44 3.27
C THR A 274 0.24 -5.28 2.19
N ASP A 275 1.00 -6.21 1.63
CA ASP A 275 0.42 -7.32 0.89
C ASP A 275 -0.15 -8.31 1.90
N ILE A 276 -1.48 -8.29 2.09
CA ILE A 276 -2.13 -9.21 3.03
C ILE A 276 -1.85 -10.66 2.59
N GLY A 277 -1.25 -11.44 3.50
CA GLY A 277 -0.79 -12.79 3.23
C GLY A 277 0.67 -12.90 2.75
N GLY A 278 1.38 -11.78 2.58
CA GLY A 278 2.70 -11.69 1.93
C GLY A 278 2.58 -11.68 0.41
N PHE A 279 3.65 -11.29 -0.30
CA PHE A 279 3.66 -11.28 -1.76
C PHE A 279 4.07 -12.64 -2.33
N HIS A 280 5.28 -13.11 -2.03
CA HIS A 280 5.82 -14.36 -2.56
C HIS A 280 5.27 -15.59 -1.87
N GLY A 281 4.71 -16.52 -2.67
CA GLY A 281 4.28 -17.85 -2.22
C GLY A 281 2.88 -17.85 -1.61
N GLY A 282 2.60 -18.95 -0.92
CA GLY A 282 1.30 -19.23 -0.33
C GLY A 282 0.38 -19.96 -1.30
N ASP A 283 0.12 -21.24 -1.02
CA ASP A 283 -0.91 -22.03 -1.72
C ASP A 283 -2.26 -21.76 -1.04
N PRO A 284 -3.28 -21.24 -1.75
CA PRO A 284 -4.62 -21.03 -1.20
C PRO A 284 -5.26 -22.28 -0.59
N LYS A 285 -4.77 -23.48 -0.93
CA LYS A 285 -5.26 -24.76 -0.42
C LYS A 285 -4.47 -25.29 0.79
N ASP A 286 -3.32 -24.68 1.13
CA ASP A 286 -2.54 -25.09 2.30
C ASP A 286 -3.16 -24.48 3.59
N PRO A 287 -3.60 -25.32 4.55
CA PRO A 287 -4.17 -24.84 5.81
C PRO A 287 -3.23 -23.90 6.61
N LYS A 288 -1.92 -24.08 6.51
CA LYS A 288 -0.95 -23.21 7.17
C LYS A 288 -0.93 -21.83 6.55
N PHE A 289 -1.05 -21.76 5.24
CA PHE A 289 -1.17 -20.48 4.56
C PHE A 289 -2.52 -19.83 4.81
N GLN A 290 -3.60 -20.60 4.86
CA GLN A 290 -4.93 -20.09 5.21
C GLN A 290 -4.94 -19.43 6.59
N GLU A 291 -4.28 -20.05 7.61
CA GLU A 291 -4.13 -19.42 8.92
C GLU A 291 -3.33 -18.11 8.84
N LEU A 292 -2.18 -18.11 8.16
CA LEU A 292 -1.38 -16.91 7.97
C LEU A 292 -2.17 -15.79 7.29
N LEU A 293 -2.90 -16.13 6.22
CA LEU A 293 -3.75 -15.18 5.49
C LEU A 293 -4.80 -14.55 6.40
N VAL A 294 -5.52 -15.37 7.18
CA VAL A 294 -6.54 -14.88 8.10
C VAL A 294 -5.94 -13.93 9.13
N ARG A 295 -4.83 -14.30 9.79
CA ARG A 295 -4.16 -13.45 10.77
C ARG A 295 -3.65 -12.15 10.16
N TRP A 296 -3.21 -12.18 8.91
CA TRP A 296 -2.80 -10.98 8.19
C TRP A 296 -3.97 -10.13 7.74
N PHE A 297 -5.09 -10.76 7.39
CA PHE A 297 -6.32 -10.06 7.01
C PHE A 297 -6.93 -9.32 8.21
N GLU A 298 -6.90 -9.94 9.39
CA GLU A 298 -7.26 -9.33 10.66
C GLU A 298 -6.41 -8.08 10.94
N TYR A 299 -5.08 -8.20 10.83
CA TYR A 299 -4.16 -7.08 10.98
C TYR A 299 -4.41 -5.99 9.93
N GLY A 300 -4.58 -6.36 8.67
CA GLY A 300 -4.84 -5.43 7.56
C GLY A 300 -6.11 -4.60 7.74
N THR A 301 -7.11 -5.15 8.46
CA THR A 301 -8.35 -4.43 8.79
C THR A 301 -8.09 -3.17 9.62
N PHE A 302 -7.04 -3.19 10.45
CA PHE A 302 -6.59 -2.08 11.29
C PHE A 302 -5.29 -1.42 10.77
N CYS A 303 -5.05 -1.51 9.46
CA CYS A 303 -4.06 -0.69 8.76
C CYS A 303 -4.72 0.55 8.14
N PRO A 304 -3.96 1.62 7.86
CA PRO A 304 -4.48 2.81 7.17
C PRO A 304 -5.21 2.46 5.88
N VAL A 305 -4.63 1.61 5.04
CA VAL A 305 -5.27 1.04 3.84
C VAL A 305 -5.27 -0.48 3.91
N MET A 306 -6.40 -1.09 3.59
CA MET A 306 -6.61 -2.55 3.62
C MET A 306 -6.53 -3.11 2.19
N ARG A 307 -5.40 -3.75 1.84
CA ARG A 307 -5.14 -4.27 0.48
C ARG A 307 -4.75 -5.74 0.49
N LEU A 308 -5.54 -6.58 -0.16
CA LEU A 308 -5.19 -7.97 -0.46
C LEU A 308 -4.39 -8.02 -1.75
N HIS A 309 -3.16 -8.53 -1.69
CA HIS A 309 -2.30 -8.73 -2.85
C HIS A 309 -1.38 -9.92 -2.63
N GLY A 310 -0.93 -10.55 -3.71
CA GLY A 310 0.07 -11.61 -3.64
C GLY A 310 0.23 -12.40 -4.93
N TYR A 311 1.37 -13.09 -5.01
CA TYR A 311 1.80 -13.98 -6.08
C TYR A 311 1.69 -15.43 -5.58
N ARG A 312 0.47 -15.98 -5.69
CA ARG A 312 0.10 -17.28 -5.10
C ARG A 312 0.52 -18.45 -5.96
N GLU A 313 0.79 -19.58 -5.33
CA GLU A 313 1.08 -20.88 -5.98
C GLU A 313 -0.17 -21.77 -6.03
N PRO A 314 -0.31 -22.67 -7.03
CA PRO A 314 0.59 -22.80 -8.19
C PRO A 314 0.46 -21.67 -9.21
N LEU A 315 1.55 -21.38 -9.90
CA LEU A 315 1.55 -20.34 -10.93
C LEU A 315 0.72 -20.79 -12.14
N LYS A 316 0.10 -19.81 -12.81
CA LYS A 316 -0.60 -19.98 -14.10
C LYS A 316 0.36 -19.69 -15.24
N GLU A 317 0.30 -20.49 -16.29
CA GLU A 317 1.13 -20.32 -17.48
C GLU A 317 0.94 -18.95 -18.16
N PRO A 318 1.97 -18.44 -18.85
CA PRO A 318 1.86 -17.25 -19.68
C PRO A 318 0.81 -17.40 -20.78
N MET A 319 0.10 -16.32 -21.11
CA MET A 319 -0.90 -16.30 -22.18
C MET A 319 -0.28 -16.19 -23.59
N GLY A 320 0.97 -15.78 -23.69
CA GLY A 320 1.68 -15.54 -24.93
C GLY A 320 3.19 -15.58 -24.75
N LYS A 321 3.91 -15.16 -25.80
CA LYS A 321 5.38 -15.23 -25.84
C LYS A 321 6.05 -13.84 -25.87
N GLU A 322 5.28 -12.77 -25.96
CA GLU A 322 5.78 -11.41 -26.16
C GLU A 322 5.07 -10.41 -25.27
N GLY A 323 5.77 -9.35 -24.92
CA GLY A 323 5.25 -8.28 -24.08
C GLY A 323 4.71 -8.78 -22.73
N GLY A 324 3.68 -8.17 -22.23
CA GLY A 324 3.02 -8.54 -20.98
C GLY A 324 2.42 -9.94 -20.95
N ALA A 325 2.07 -10.48 -22.12
CA ALA A 325 1.55 -11.85 -22.23
C ALA A 325 2.59 -12.94 -21.90
N ALA A 326 3.88 -12.63 -21.95
CA ALA A 326 4.96 -13.55 -21.60
C ALA A 326 5.12 -13.72 -20.08
N CYS A 327 4.48 -12.88 -19.28
CA CYS A 327 4.55 -12.99 -17.83
C CYS A 327 3.52 -14.00 -17.29
N VAL A 328 3.95 -14.82 -16.36
CA VAL A 328 3.07 -15.72 -15.60
C VAL A 328 2.09 -14.94 -14.72
N SER A 329 1.07 -15.63 -14.21
CA SER A 329 0.17 -15.12 -13.17
C SER A 329 0.20 -16.06 -11.97
N GLY A 330 -0.18 -15.57 -10.80
CA GLY A 330 -0.39 -16.40 -9.61
C GLY A 330 -1.74 -17.12 -9.64
N ALA A 331 -1.91 -18.07 -8.71
CA ALA A 331 -3.21 -18.65 -8.40
C ALA A 331 -4.19 -17.59 -7.90
N ASP A 332 -5.45 -17.98 -7.72
CA ASP A 332 -6.52 -17.10 -7.27
C ASP A 332 -6.21 -16.52 -5.88
N ASN A 333 -6.49 -15.22 -5.70
CA ASN A 333 -6.18 -14.45 -4.48
C ASN A 333 -7.39 -13.64 -3.98
N GLU A 334 -8.58 -14.05 -4.34
CA GLU A 334 -9.84 -13.48 -3.87
C GLU A 334 -10.22 -14.12 -2.54
N VAL A 335 -10.94 -13.38 -1.67
CA VAL A 335 -11.27 -13.84 -0.30
C VAL A 335 -11.97 -15.19 -0.22
N TRP A 336 -12.62 -15.65 -1.29
CA TRP A 336 -13.26 -16.98 -1.39
C TRP A 336 -12.33 -18.09 -1.86
N SER A 337 -11.07 -17.81 -2.15
CA SER A 337 -10.11 -18.78 -2.69
C SER A 337 -9.43 -19.62 -1.61
N PHE A 338 -9.56 -19.25 -0.33
CA PHE A 338 -8.80 -19.77 0.80
C PHE A 338 -9.57 -20.76 1.69
N GLY A 339 -10.66 -21.35 1.17
CA GLY A 339 -11.54 -22.26 1.92
C GLY A 339 -12.64 -21.53 2.70
N GLU A 340 -13.64 -22.29 3.14
CA GLU A 340 -14.88 -21.73 3.70
C GLU A 340 -14.66 -21.00 5.03
N GLU A 341 -13.84 -21.56 5.94
CA GLU A 341 -13.56 -20.93 7.24
C GLU A 341 -12.87 -19.56 7.05
N ALA A 342 -11.82 -19.51 6.22
CA ALA A 342 -11.13 -18.27 5.90
C ALA A 342 -12.07 -17.27 5.21
N TYR A 343 -12.95 -17.74 4.32
CA TYR A 343 -13.92 -16.89 3.64
C TYR A 343 -14.88 -16.21 4.62
N GLU A 344 -15.50 -16.94 5.53
CA GLU A 344 -16.43 -16.36 6.52
C GLU A 344 -15.72 -15.37 7.47
N ILE A 345 -14.47 -15.66 7.84
CA ILE A 345 -13.67 -14.74 8.64
C ILE A 345 -13.35 -13.45 7.84
N CYS A 346 -12.88 -13.58 6.60
CA CYS A 346 -12.61 -12.43 5.74
C CYS A 346 -13.86 -11.56 5.54
N LYS A 347 -15.01 -12.17 5.31
CA LYS A 347 -16.30 -11.48 5.18
C LYS A 347 -16.68 -10.69 6.44
N LYS A 348 -16.46 -11.26 7.64
CA LYS A 348 -16.63 -10.56 8.93
C LYS A 348 -15.78 -9.28 8.94
N TYR A 349 -14.49 -9.38 8.60
CA TYR A 349 -13.57 -8.25 8.66
C TYR A 349 -13.77 -7.23 7.54
N LEU A 350 -14.21 -7.63 6.36
CA LEU A 350 -14.66 -6.69 5.32
C LEU A 350 -15.84 -5.85 5.81
N THR A 351 -16.83 -6.48 6.44
CA THR A 351 -17.99 -5.77 7.01
C THR A 351 -17.58 -4.84 8.15
N LEU A 352 -16.66 -5.29 9.01
CA LEU A 352 -16.12 -4.47 10.08
C LEU A 352 -15.40 -3.23 9.53
N ARG A 353 -14.54 -3.42 8.51
CA ARG A 353 -13.82 -2.31 7.85
C ARG A 353 -14.77 -1.24 7.34
N GLU A 354 -15.86 -1.64 6.67
CA GLU A 354 -16.89 -0.69 6.20
C GLU A 354 -17.56 0.06 7.35
N SER A 355 -17.89 -0.64 8.45
CA SER A 355 -18.51 0.00 9.62
C SER A 355 -17.60 0.98 10.35
N MET A 356 -16.27 0.81 10.24
CA MET A 356 -15.28 1.68 10.85
C MET A 356 -14.93 2.91 10.00
N LYS A 357 -15.44 3.06 8.79
CA LYS A 357 -15.12 4.20 7.91
C LYS A 357 -15.25 5.57 8.60
N PRO A 358 -16.28 5.85 9.39
CA PRO A 358 -16.36 7.14 10.11
C PRO A 358 -15.16 7.39 11.03
N TYR A 359 -14.74 6.38 11.79
CA TYR A 359 -13.55 6.48 12.64
C TYR A 359 -12.26 6.63 11.83
N ILE A 360 -12.13 5.88 10.75
CA ILE A 360 -10.98 5.98 9.83
C ILE A 360 -10.91 7.38 9.21
N THR A 361 -12.04 7.97 8.84
CA THR A 361 -12.10 9.35 8.32
C THR A 361 -11.51 10.35 9.33
N GLU A 362 -11.90 10.27 10.61
CA GLU A 362 -11.34 11.12 11.67
C GLU A 362 -9.80 10.98 11.74
N LEU A 363 -9.27 9.75 11.58
CA LEU A 363 -7.83 9.51 11.59
C LEU A 363 -7.13 10.11 10.35
N MET A 364 -7.77 10.03 9.18
CA MET A 364 -7.22 10.59 7.95
C MET A 364 -7.28 12.12 7.93
N GLU A 365 -8.31 12.73 8.52
CA GLU A 365 -8.38 14.17 8.77
C GLU A 365 -7.24 14.62 9.70
N ALA A 366 -7.01 13.90 10.80
CA ALA A 366 -5.90 14.21 11.71
C ALA A 366 -4.52 14.05 11.04
N ALA A 367 -4.36 13.06 10.14
CA ALA A 367 -3.14 12.89 9.36
C ALA A 367 -2.95 14.03 8.34
N HIS A 368 -4.02 14.47 7.68
CA HIS A 368 -4.01 15.59 6.74
C HIS A 368 -3.71 16.91 7.42
N GLU A 369 -4.43 17.25 8.48
CA GLU A 369 -4.32 18.55 9.14
C GLU A 369 -3.06 18.71 10.00
N LYS A 370 -2.63 17.61 10.66
CA LYS A 370 -1.63 17.65 11.75
C LYS A 370 -0.41 16.78 11.50
N GLY A 371 -0.40 15.96 10.43
CA GLY A 371 0.65 14.97 10.20
C GLY A 371 0.66 13.83 11.23
N THR A 372 -0.46 13.58 11.90
CA THR A 372 -0.53 12.57 12.97
C THR A 372 -0.51 11.15 12.39
N PRO A 373 0.32 10.23 12.89
CA PRO A 373 0.32 8.85 12.40
C PRO A 373 -1.00 8.13 12.72
N VAL A 374 -1.49 7.34 11.79
CA VAL A 374 -2.70 6.53 11.94
C VAL A 374 -2.42 5.29 12.80
N MET A 375 -1.32 4.58 12.51
CA MET A 375 -0.78 3.50 13.35
C MET A 375 0.30 4.08 14.25
N ARG A 376 0.25 3.79 15.54
CA ARG A 376 1.14 4.38 16.54
C ARG A 376 1.68 3.33 17.50
N PRO A 377 2.98 3.33 17.84
CA PRO A 377 3.45 2.54 18.97
C PRO A 377 2.82 3.04 20.27
N LEU A 378 2.68 2.16 21.29
CA LEU A 378 2.03 2.52 22.53
C LEU A 378 2.65 3.73 23.22
N PHE A 379 3.97 3.86 23.19
CA PHE A 379 4.69 5.00 23.80
C PHE A 379 4.34 6.36 23.19
N TYR A 380 3.74 6.39 21.99
CA TYR A 380 3.31 7.62 21.35
C TYR A 380 2.19 8.31 22.12
N ASP A 381 1.15 7.53 22.50
CA ASP A 381 -0.01 8.03 23.25
C ASP A 381 0.18 7.90 24.78
N PHE A 382 1.09 7.02 25.24
CA PHE A 382 1.36 6.75 26.65
C PHE A 382 2.86 6.91 27.00
N PRO A 383 3.47 8.11 26.78
CA PRO A 383 4.91 8.30 26.94
C PRO A 383 5.39 8.22 28.39
N LYS A 384 4.48 8.37 29.36
CA LYS A 384 4.78 8.30 30.81
C LYS A 384 4.70 6.88 31.38
N ASP A 385 4.07 5.98 30.66
CA ASP A 385 3.98 4.57 31.01
C ASP A 385 5.22 3.84 30.48
N SER A 386 6.16 3.48 31.38
CA SER A 386 7.43 2.89 31.02
C SER A 386 7.31 1.56 30.28
N LYS A 387 6.27 0.77 30.55
CA LYS A 387 6.02 -0.51 29.89
C LYS A 387 5.68 -0.33 28.42
N CYS A 388 5.05 0.77 28.04
CA CYS A 388 4.68 1.06 26.66
C CYS A 388 5.89 1.23 25.73
N TRP A 389 7.10 1.47 26.28
CA TRP A 389 8.34 1.57 25.51
C TRP A 389 8.95 0.22 25.15
N GLU A 390 8.53 -0.86 25.82
CA GLU A 390 9.05 -2.21 25.64
C GLU A 390 8.10 -3.11 24.82
N ILE A 391 6.87 -2.65 24.51
CA ILE A 391 5.88 -3.43 23.79
C ILE A 391 6.07 -3.31 22.28
N GLU A 392 6.33 -4.44 21.62
CA GLU A 392 6.62 -4.51 20.18
C GLU A 392 5.49 -5.13 19.34
N ASP A 393 4.54 -5.81 19.99
CA ASP A 393 3.53 -6.66 19.34
C ASP A 393 2.09 -6.15 19.50
N GLN A 394 1.95 -4.90 19.94
CA GLN A 394 0.69 -4.17 20.10
C GLN A 394 0.86 -2.74 19.61
N TYR A 395 -0.23 -2.14 19.15
CA TYR A 395 -0.20 -0.75 18.69
C TYR A 395 -1.55 -0.05 18.89
N MET A 396 -1.55 1.27 18.78
CA MET A 396 -2.76 2.09 18.71
C MET A 396 -3.13 2.35 17.24
N PHE A 397 -4.35 2.03 16.87
CA PHE A 397 -4.98 2.48 15.63
C PHE A 397 -5.79 3.75 15.95
N GLY A 398 -5.19 4.90 15.67
CA GLY A 398 -5.66 6.17 16.22
C GLY A 398 -5.46 6.26 17.75
N PRO A 399 -6.07 7.26 18.43
CA PRO A 399 -5.90 7.46 19.87
C PRO A 399 -6.74 6.51 20.73
N ASP A 400 -7.72 5.82 20.16
CA ASP A 400 -8.78 5.17 20.92
C ASP A 400 -8.86 3.66 20.80
N VAL A 401 -8.08 3.05 19.87
CA VAL A 401 -8.16 1.62 19.57
C VAL A 401 -6.82 0.95 19.75
N LEU A 402 -6.70 0.07 20.72
CA LEU A 402 -5.54 -0.81 20.92
C LEU A 402 -5.77 -2.10 20.15
N VAL A 403 -4.79 -2.49 19.33
CA VAL A 403 -4.79 -3.70 18.49
C VAL A 403 -3.63 -4.60 18.89
N ALA A 404 -3.90 -5.86 19.15
CA ALA A 404 -2.90 -6.87 19.51
C ALA A 404 -2.92 -8.05 18.52
N PRO A 405 -2.27 -7.92 17.34
CA PRO A 405 -2.29 -8.95 16.30
C PRO A 405 -1.74 -10.30 16.79
N VAL A 406 -2.28 -11.39 16.26
CA VAL A 406 -1.71 -12.73 16.42
C VAL A 406 -0.65 -12.95 15.35
N THR A 407 0.61 -13.00 15.76
CA THR A 407 1.77 -12.98 14.85
C THR A 407 2.58 -14.28 14.84
N TYR A 408 2.04 -15.34 15.41
CA TYR A 408 2.63 -16.69 15.41
C TYR A 408 1.59 -17.74 15.03
N ALA A 409 2.04 -18.78 14.32
CA ALA A 409 1.18 -19.91 13.96
C ALA A 409 0.66 -20.63 15.22
N ASP A 410 -0.53 -21.22 15.08
CA ASP A 410 -1.18 -22.03 16.12
C ASP A 410 -1.47 -21.30 17.44
N MET A 411 -1.22 -20.00 17.52
CA MET A 411 -1.53 -19.20 18.70
C MET A 411 -3.04 -18.95 18.79
N ARG A 412 -3.63 -19.27 19.94
CA ARG A 412 -5.08 -19.11 20.23
C ARG A 412 -5.37 -18.31 21.50
N LYS A 413 -4.30 -17.75 22.08
CA LYS A 413 -4.34 -16.83 23.22
C LYS A 413 -3.32 -15.71 23.04
N ARG A 414 -3.59 -14.55 23.62
CA ARG A 414 -2.68 -13.40 23.62
C ARG A 414 -2.53 -12.83 25.03
N THR A 415 -1.28 -12.62 25.42
CA THR A 415 -0.94 -11.77 26.55
C THR A 415 -0.85 -10.33 26.08
N ILE A 416 -1.57 -9.42 26.72
CA ILE A 416 -1.74 -8.03 26.29
C ILE A 416 -1.49 -7.10 27.48
N TYR A 417 -0.71 -6.06 27.26
CA TYR A 417 -0.59 -4.97 28.21
C TYR A 417 -1.61 -3.88 27.87
N LEU A 418 -2.41 -3.50 28.87
CA LEU A 418 -3.34 -2.38 28.76
C LEU A 418 -2.70 -1.14 29.41
N PRO A 419 -2.38 -0.08 28.62
CA PRO A 419 -1.70 1.13 29.15
C PRO A 419 -2.43 1.81 30.29
N GLU A 420 -1.67 2.37 31.23
CA GLU A 420 -2.16 3.10 32.40
C GLU A 420 -2.99 4.35 32.05
N GLY A 421 -3.86 4.76 32.98
CA GLY A 421 -4.60 6.03 32.93
C GLY A 421 -5.81 6.01 31.99
N SER A 422 -6.24 4.83 31.56
CA SER A 422 -7.43 4.63 30.74
C SER A 422 -8.18 3.38 31.12
N GLN A 423 -9.47 3.36 30.84
CA GLN A 423 -10.30 2.16 30.87
C GLN A 423 -10.36 1.55 29.47
N TRP A 424 -10.29 0.23 29.39
CA TRP A 424 -10.24 -0.52 28.14
C TRP A 424 -11.41 -1.49 28.04
N THR A 425 -12.17 -1.41 26.97
CA THR A 425 -13.29 -2.32 26.70
C THR A 425 -12.87 -3.28 25.58
N ASN A 426 -12.91 -4.59 25.86
CA ASN A 426 -12.71 -5.61 24.84
C ASN A 426 -13.82 -5.49 23.78
N PHE A 427 -13.43 -5.37 22.52
CA PHE A 427 -14.35 -5.08 21.41
C PHE A 427 -15.34 -6.24 21.13
N ASP A 428 -14.93 -7.49 21.38
CA ASP A 428 -15.75 -8.66 21.09
C ASP A 428 -16.59 -9.10 22.31
N THR A 429 -16.03 -9.04 23.54
CA THR A 429 -16.71 -9.53 24.76
C THR A 429 -17.41 -8.42 25.56
N GLU A 430 -17.13 -7.16 25.24
CA GLU A 430 -17.60 -5.98 26.00
C GLU A 430 -17.11 -5.92 27.46
N GLU A 431 -16.18 -6.81 27.86
CA GLU A 431 -15.55 -6.75 29.18
C GLU A 431 -14.70 -5.49 29.34
N ILE A 432 -14.79 -4.90 30.54
CA ILE A 432 -14.10 -3.66 30.89
C ILE A 432 -12.92 -3.97 31.80
N TYR A 433 -11.77 -3.41 31.49
CA TYR A 433 -10.52 -3.55 32.22
C TYR A 433 -9.96 -2.18 32.60
N GLU A 434 -9.41 -2.05 33.79
CA GLU A 434 -8.58 -0.90 34.13
C GLU A 434 -7.20 -1.01 33.49
N GLY A 435 -6.62 0.10 33.06
CA GLY A 435 -5.24 0.13 32.53
C GLY A 435 -4.19 -0.16 33.59
N GLY A 436 -2.93 -0.29 33.14
CA GLY A 436 -1.77 -0.57 33.99
C GLY A 436 -1.57 -2.06 34.31
N GLN A 437 -2.26 -2.95 33.61
CA GLN A 437 -2.18 -4.40 33.87
C GLN A 437 -1.90 -5.22 32.60
N VAL A 438 -1.40 -6.42 32.83
CA VAL A 438 -1.25 -7.47 31.80
C VAL A 438 -2.43 -8.44 31.95
N ILE A 439 -3.07 -8.74 30.85
CA ILE A 439 -4.16 -9.72 30.76
C ILE A 439 -3.85 -10.82 29.76
N GLU A 440 -4.46 -11.98 29.91
CA GLU A 440 -4.49 -13.03 28.90
C GLU A 440 -5.92 -13.12 28.34
N VAL A 441 -6.06 -13.10 27.03
CA VAL A 441 -7.35 -13.25 26.34
C VAL A 441 -7.29 -14.35 25.30
N ASP A 442 -8.42 -14.97 25.00
CA ASP A 442 -8.56 -15.89 23.90
C ASP A 442 -8.45 -15.17 22.56
N ALA A 443 -7.82 -15.82 21.60
CA ALA A 443 -7.62 -15.34 20.24
C ALA A 443 -7.86 -16.48 19.24
N PRO A 444 -9.11 -17.00 19.16
CA PRO A 444 -9.45 -18.02 18.15
C PRO A 444 -9.12 -17.49 16.74
N LEU A 445 -9.07 -18.37 15.74
CA LEU A 445 -8.68 -17.98 14.38
C LEU A 445 -9.56 -16.86 13.79
N SER A 446 -10.79 -16.75 14.22
CA SER A 446 -11.77 -15.76 13.77
C SER A 446 -11.70 -14.43 14.54
N GLN A 447 -10.67 -14.20 15.36
CA GLN A 447 -10.65 -13.06 16.26
C GLN A 447 -9.24 -12.50 16.51
N ILE A 448 -9.04 -11.22 16.21
CA ILE A 448 -7.91 -10.42 16.64
C ILE A 448 -8.30 -9.65 17.90
N PRO A 449 -7.53 -9.74 19.01
CA PRO A 449 -7.84 -8.95 20.20
C PRO A 449 -7.74 -7.44 19.93
N VAL A 450 -8.83 -6.74 20.19
CA VAL A 450 -8.97 -5.28 20.02
C VAL A 450 -9.64 -4.71 21.27
N PHE A 451 -9.15 -3.56 21.72
CA PHE A 451 -9.73 -2.85 22.87
C PHE A 451 -10.01 -1.40 22.51
N THR A 452 -11.16 -0.91 22.93
CA THR A 452 -11.50 0.51 22.79
C THR A 452 -11.28 1.25 24.09
N ARG A 453 -10.74 2.46 23.97
CA ARG A 453 -10.38 3.32 25.11
C ARG A 453 -11.59 4.10 25.58
N ASN A 454 -11.84 4.12 26.93
CA ASN A 454 -12.83 4.95 27.61
C ASN A 454 -14.24 4.88 26.97
N GLY A 455 -14.67 3.70 26.55
CA GLY A 455 -15.99 3.47 25.98
C GLY A 455 -16.19 4.01 24.55
N ARG A 456 -15.11 4.30 23.79
CA ARG A 456 -15.20 4.69 22.38
C ARG A 456 -15.94 3.63 21.57
N LYS A 457 -16.93 4.03 20.79
CA LYS A 457 -17.62 3.16 19.85
C LYS A 457 -16.98 3.26 18.47
N LEU A 458 -16.81 2.12 17.80
CA LEU A 458 -16.25 2.02 16.44
C LEU A 458 -17.32 1.86 15.35
N LYS A 459 -18.53 1.60 15.75
CA LYS A 459 -19.71 1.40 14.87
C LYS A 459 -20.76 2.47 15.16
#